data_74b3bedb99bc40e06a94e10569dfebaf
#
_entry.id   74b3bedb99bc40e06a94e10569dfebaf
#
_cell.length_a   1.000
_cell.length_b   1.000
_cell.length_c   1.000
_cell.angle_alpha   90.00
_cell.angle_beta   90.00
_cell.angle_gamma   90.00
#
_symmetry.space_group_name_H-M   'P 1'
#
loop_
_entity.id
_entity.type
_entity.pdbx_description
1 polymer ?
#
loop_
_entity_poly.entity_id
_entity_poly.type
_entity_poly.pdbx_seq_one_letter_code
_entity_poly.pdbx_strand_id
1 'polypeptide(L)'
;MKKDSFLKGTLVASIAIIITKILGVLYVIPFYKIIGETGGVLYSYAYNIYNLFLNISTAGIPIAISMLISEYVTLGKLDAKERTFKVGKKIILTFSVISFLTLFIFSDSIAMFLVNGIEGANKIKDISLVIKAISISLIITPYISVLRGYLQGHKFIAPGAISQVWEQVIRIAIILIGSYLSINVFNTSIPIGVSVALLGAFFGALGAYIYLKIKINKNKQLFETDENKKDNITNKELGKKIILYCIPLIIISITNDLYTIIDQKLIIKGLYIIGFSADKCELISSIVCTWAPKICMIISAISMGLITSLIPHIIESYTKKDYQSSNKIFNQAISTMLLVALPLVIGIMILSKDVYTLFYGTSPYGGKILAISAIVCIVISTLSVMNTALQGFKKFKLVIASTIVGLLLNALLDIPMILLLNKLNITPYYGTSIATIIGGLTSMTIILIYLKEKLKFKYQEILKNISKTIIPLIIMTIIVILLNMLITSGTNKLLLITKIGIIGIIGMIIYLLLMYKNKGLTQVFGEEQINHILKRIHIK
;
A
#
# COMPACT_ATOMS: atom_id res chain seq x y z
N MET A 1 -21.87 -18.11 -14.13
CA MET A 1 -21.23 -17.91 -12.80
C MET A 1 -22.30 -18.09 -11.74
N LYS A 2 -22.02 -18.83 -10.64
CA LYS A 2 -22.87 -18.80 -9.45
C LYS A 2 -22.48 -17.55 -8.64
N LYS A 3 -23.46 -16.86 -8.05
CA LYS A 3 -23.18 -15.80 -7.07
C LYS A 3 -22.26 -16.39 -5.99
N ASP A 4 -21.15 -15.73 -5.72
CA ASP A 4 -20.26 -16.19 -4.66
C ASP A 4 -21.01 -16.15 -3.33
N SER A 5 -20.95 -17.26 -2.56
CA SER A 5 -21.23 -17.13 -1.13
C SER A 5 -20.27 -16.06 -0.60
N PHE A 6 -20.76 -15.12 0.21
CA PHE A 6 -19.94 -14.02 0.75
C PHE A 6 -18.61 -14.52 1.31
N LEU A 7 -18.63 -15.61 2.07
CA LEU A 7 -17.43 -16.23 2.64
C LEU A 7 -16.46 -16.74 1.55
N LYS A 8 -16.96 -17.42 0.52
CA LYS A 8 -16.12 -17.97 -0.55
C LYS A 8 -15.50 -16.87 -1.40
N GLY A 9 -16.29 -15.84 -1.76
CA GLY A 9 -15.78 -14.69 -2.53
C GLY A 9 -14.72 -13.90 -1.77
N THR A 10 -14.94 -13.67 -0.47
CA THR A 10 -13.99 -12.98 0.41
C THR A 10 -12.69 -13.78 0.58
N LEU A 11 -12.79 -15.11 0.73
CA LEU A 11 -11.63 -15.99 0.88
C LEU A 11 -10.76 -15.99 -0.40
N VAL A 12 -11.39 -16.09 -1.58
CA VAL A 12 -10.69 -15.99 -2.87
C VAL A 12 -10.02 -14.62 -3.04
N ALA A 13 -10.70 -13.54 -2.65
CA ALA A 13 -10.14 -12.20 -2.71
C ALA A 13 -8.93 -12.05 -1.77
N SER A 14 -9.01 -12.56 -0.55
CA SER A 14 -7.89 -12.52 0.40
C SER A 14 -6.67 -13.29 -0.10
N ILE A 15 -6.88 -14.49 -0.61
CA ILE A 15 -5.79 -15.30 -1.20
C ILE A 15 -5.17 -14.59 -2.41
N ALA A 16 -5.98 -14.02 -3.30
CA ALA A 16 -5.51 -13.29 -4.46
C ALA A 16 -4.68 -12.06 -4.07
N ILE A 17 -5.10 -11.31 -3.04
CA ILE A 17 -4.34 -10.18 -2.50
C ILE A 17 -2.98 -10.64 -1.94
N ILE A 18 -2.95 -11.73 -1.18
CA ILE A 18 -1.71 -12.29 -0.63
C ILE A 18 -0.76 -12.70 -1.76
N ILE A 19 -1.27 -13.45 -2.76
CA ILE A 19 -0.46 -13.87 -3.92
C ILE A 19 0.10 -12.66 -4.66
N THR A 20 -0.71 -11.66 -4.96
CA THR A 20 -0.25 -10.45 -5.67
C THR A 20 0.81 -9.67 -4.87
N LYS A 21 0.70 -9.63 -3.54
CA LYS A 21 1.71 -8.99 -2.67
C LYS A 21 3.01 -9.78 -2.64
N ILE A 22 2.96 -11.09 -2.50
CA ILE A 22 4.15 -11.96 -2.54
C ILE A 22 4.86 -11.82 -3.89
N LEU A 23 4.14 -11.93 -5.00
CA LEU A 23 4.68 -11.72 -6.33
C LEU A 23 5.27 -10.31 -6.49
N GLY A 24 4.60 -9.30 -5.92
CA GLY A 24 5.03 -7.90 -5.92
C GLY A 24 6.29 -7.61 -5.10
N VAL A 25 6.69 -8.51 -4.21
CA VAL A 25 7.96 -8.43 -3.46
C VAL A 25 9.04 -9.24 -4.15
N LEU A 26 8.72 -10.46 -4.62
CA LEU A 26 9.73 -11.38 -5.14
C LEU A 26 10.35 -10.95 -6.48
N TYR A 27 9.55 -10.38 -7.42
CA TYR A 27 10.07 -9.99 -8.73
C TYR A 27 11.14 -8.89 -8.64
N VAL A 28 11.15 -8.15 -7.57
CA VAL A 28 12.07 -7.03 -7.38
C VAL A 28 13.52 -7.49 -7.33
N ILE A 29 13.78 -8.69 -6.81
CA ILE A 29 15.13 -9.27 -6.72
C ILE A 29 15.81 -9.40 -8.10
N PRO A 30 15.22 -10.13 -9.08
CA PRO A 30 15.80 -10.22 -10.43
C PRO A 30 15.71 -8.87 -11.16
N PHE A 31 14.66 -8.11 -10.99
CA PHE A 31 14.49 -6.83 -11.66
C PHE A 31 15.58 -5.82 -11.29
N TYR A 32 15.83 -5.62 -9.99
CA TYR A 32 16.86 -4.69 -9.53
C TYR A 32 18.27 -5.10 -9.99
N LYS A 33 18.52 -6.41 -10.10
CA LYS A 33 19.77 -6.94 -10.66
C LYS A 33 19.96 -6.57 -12.14
N ILE A 34 18.87 -6.52 -12.92
CA ILE A 34 18.91 -6.18 -14.36
C ILE A 34 19.15 -4.68 -14.56
N ILE A 35 18.42 -3.82 -13.83
CA ILE A 35 18.44 -2.36 -14.07
C ILE A 35 19.51 -1.62 -13.27
N GLY A 36 20.06 -2.23 -12.20
CA GLY A 36 21.03 -1.61 -11.31
C GLY A 36 20.50 -0.44 -10.50
N GLU A 37 21.40 0.26 -9.80
CA GLU A 37 21.05 1.42 -8.95
C GLU A 37 20.46 2.57 -9.77
N THR A 38 21.11 2.93 -10.87
CA THR A 38 20.67 4.03 -11.77
C THR A 38 19.27 3.79 -12.33
N GLY A 39 19.01 2.58 -12.83
CA GLY A 39 17.68 2.19 -13.30
C GLY A 39 16.66 2.13 -12.15
N GLY A 40 17.11 1.76 -10.95
CA GLY A 40 16.29 1.77 -9.74
C GLY A 40 15.79 3.18 -9.38
N VAL A 41 16.64 4.19 -9.52
CA VAL A 41 16.28 5.61 -9.34
C VAL A 41 15.22 6.04 -10.35
N LEU A 42 15.45 5.75 -11.65
CA LEU A 42 14.48 6.07 -12.71
C LEU A 42 13.12 5.43 -12.48
N TYR A 43 13.13 4.15 -12.11
CA TYR A 43 11.89 3.42 -11.78
C TYR A 43 11.16 4.08 -10.60
N SER A 44 11.89 4.51 -9.56
CA SER A 44 11.33 5.16 -8.37
C SER A 44 10.59 6.46 -8.74
N TYR A 45 11.21 7.34 -9.52
CA TYR A 45 10.59 8.59 -9.96
C TYR A 45 9.31 8.35 -10.74
N ALA A 46 9.36 7.50 -11.75
CA ALA A 46 8.22 7.21 -12.60
C ALA A 46 7.08 6.53 -11.84
N TYR A 47 7.40 5.57 -10.97
CA TYR A 47 6.41 4.78 -10.24
C TYR A 47 5.68 5.61 -9.19
N ASN A 48 6.37 6.48 -8.45
CA ASN A 48 5.76 7.31 -7.41
C ASN A 48 4.82 8.36 -7.99
N ILE A 49 5.24 9.06 -9.06
CA ILE A 49 4.35 10.02 -9.72
C ILE A 49 3.17 9.34 -10.41
N TYR A 50 3.38 8.17 -11.01
CA TYR A 50 2.31 7.37 -11.59
C TYR A 50 1.25 6.96 -10.56
N ASN A 51 1.65 6.54 -9.34
CA ASN A 51 0.72 6.17 -8.29
C ASN A 51 -0.19 7.33 -7.89
N LEU A 52 0.34 8.56 -7.79
CA LEU A 52 -0.47 9.74 -7.54
C LEU A 52 -1.57 9.91 -8.59
N PHE A 53 -1.20 9.90 -9.88
CA PHE A 53 -2.17 10.09 -10.97
C PHE A 53 -3.13 8.90 -11.12
N LEU A 54 -2.66 7.70 -10.83
CA LEU A 54 -3.51 6.51 -10.78
C LEU A 54 -4.56 6.65 -9.68
N ASN A 55 -4.18 7.08 -8.47
CA ASN A 55 -5.10 7.27 -7.36
C ASN A 55 -6.08 8.42 -7.60
N ILE A 56 -5.66 9.52 -8.23
CA ILE A 56 -6.58 10.58 -8.71
C ILE A 56 -7.67 9.98 -9.61
N SER A 57 -7.28 9.06 -10.48
CA SER A 57 -8.18 8.48 -11.49
C SER A 57 -9.04 7.34 -10.95
N THR A 58 -8.57 6.59 -9.93
CA THR A 58 -9.20 5.32 -9.54
C THR A 58 -9.73 5.28 -8.11
N ALA A 59 -9.21 6.12 -7.20
CA ALA A 59 -9.57 6.03 -5.79
C ALA A 59 -11.06 6.23 -5.56
N GLY A 60 -11.67 5.27 -4.86
CA GLY A 60 -13.08 5.30 -4.51
C GLY A 60 -14.07 4.92 -5.63
N ILE A 61 -13.70 4.99 -6.92
CA ILE A 61 -14.63 4.71 -8.03
C ILE A 61 -15.16 3.27 -8.00
N PRO A 62 -14.34 2.22 -7.82
CA PRO A 62 -14.86 0.85 -7.71
C PRO A 62 -15.85 0.69 -6.56
N ILE A 63 -15.56 1.34 -5.43
CA ILE A 63 -16.39 1.30 -4.23
C ILE A 63 -17.72 2.00 -4.48
N ALA A 64 -17.70 3.22 -5.03
CA ALA A 64 -18.89 3.99 -5.35
C ALA A 64 -19.80 3.27 -6.35
N ILE A 65 -19.22 2.70 -7.41
CA ILE A 65 -19.97 1.93 -8.41
C ILE A 65 -20.55 0.67 -7.79
N SER A 66 -19.78 -0.06 -7.00
CA SER A 66 -20.23 -1.28 -6.31
C SER A 66 -21.40 -0.99 -5.37
N MET A 67 -21.31 0.09 -4.57
CA MET A 67 -22.37 0.49 -3.64
C MET A 67 -23.65 0.90 -4.38
N LEU A 68 -23.55 1.76 -5.39
CA LEU A 68 -24.72 2.23 -6.14
C LEU A 68 -25.39 1.11 -6.94
N ILE A 69 -24.61 0.22 -7.56
CA ILE A 69 -25.15 -0.94 -8.26
C ILE A 69 -25.90 -1.86 -7.28
N SER A 70 -25.29 -2.15 -6.12
CA SER A 70 -25.92 -2.98 -5.09
C SER A 70 -27.22 -2.33 -4.56
N GLU A 71 -27.22 -1.01 -4.33
CA GLU A 71 -28.39 -0.24 -3.92
C GLU A 71 -29.51 -0.37 -4.97
N TYR A 72 -29.21 -0.08 -6.25
CA TYR A 72 -30.22 -0.11 -7.30
C TYR A 72 -30.73 -1.52 -7.63
N VAL A 73 -29.88 -2.54 -7.51
CA VAL A 73 -30.31 -3.94 -7.61
C VAL A 73 -31.31 -4.28 -6.49
N THR A 74 -31.05 -3.83 -5.26
CA THR A 74 -31.94 -4.07 -4.11
C THR A 74 -33.26 -3.34 -4.24
N LEU A 75 -33.25 -2.11 -4.80
CA LEU A 75 -34.44 -1.30 -5.04
C LEU A 75 -35.23 -1.68 -6.31
N GLY A 76 -34.76 -2.67 -7.08
CA GLY A 76 -35.37 -3.07 -8.35
C GLY A 76 -35.23 -2.02 -9.48
N LYS A 77 -34.36 -1.00 -9.31
CA LYS A 77 -34.10 0.07 -10.28
C LYS A 77 -33.03 -0.37 -11.29
N LEU A 78 -33.41 -1.26 -12.18
CA LEU A 78 -32.47 -1.95 -13.07
C LEU A 78 -31.89 -1.03 -14.16
N ASP A 79 -32.66 -0.03 -14.66
CA ASP A 79 -32.16 0.96 -15.60
C ASP A 79 -31.13 1.90 -14.95
N ALA A 80 -31.40 2.40 -13.74
CA ALA A 80 -30.44 3.21 -12.99
C ALA A 80 -29.14 2.45 -12.70
N LYS A 81 -29.21 1.15 -12.40
CA LYS A 81 -28.05 0.26 -12.26
C LYS A 81 -27.15 0.28 -13.49
N GLU A 82 -27.75 0.09 -14.67
CA GLU A 82 -27.00 0.01 -15.93
C GLU A 82 -26.41 1.36 -16.33
N ARG A 83 -27.22 2.43 -16.16
CA ARG A 83 -26.74 3.80 -16.39
C ARG A 83 -25.63 4.21 -15.42
N THR A 84 -25.65 3.74 -14.17
CA THR A 84 -24.56 3.96 -13.21
C THR A 84 -23.23 3.42 -13.75
N PHE A 85 -23.23 2.22 -14.35
CA PHE A 85 -22.04 1.67 -14.97
C PHE A 85 -21.58 2.49 -16.19
N LYS A 86 -22.51 2.87 -17.08
CA LYS A 86 -22.21 3.70 -18.27
C LYS A 86 -21.64 5.08 -17.87
N VAL A 87 -22.25 5.74 -16.88
CA VAL A 87 -21.79 7.03 -16.35
C VAL A 87 -20.45 6.89 -15.66
N GLY A 88 -20.27 5.87 -14.84
CA GLY A 88 -18.99 5.58 -14.17
C GLY A 88 -17.84 5.35 -15.17
N LYS A 89 -18.10 4.59 -16.25
CA LYS A 89 -17.14 4.45 -17.37
C LYS A 89 -16.75 5.78 -17.99
N LYS A 90 -17.72 6.65 -18.26
CA LYS A 90 -17.45 7.95 -18.89
C LYS A 90 -16.62 8.84 -17.96
N ILE A 91 -16.96 8.88 -16.67
CA ILE A 91 -16.21 9.66 -15.66
C ILE A 91 -14.76 9.17 -15.61
N ILE A 92 -14.54 7.86 -15.43
CA ILE A 92 -13.19 7.33 -15.28
C ILE A 92 -12.35 7.49 -16.53
N LEU A 93 -12.92 7.30 -17.72
CA LEU A 93 -12.21 7.52 -18.98
C LEU A 93 -11.77 8.98 -19.13
N THR A 94 -12.62 9.93 -18.74
CA THR A 94 -12.28 11.36 -18.75
C THR A 94 -11.09 11.63 -17.82
N PHE A 95 -11.13 11.16 -16.56
CA PHE A 95 -10.01 11.33 -15.63
C PHE A 95 -8.75 10.59 -16.07
N SER A 96 -8.88 9.41 -16.67
CA SER A 96 -7.77 8.64 -17.23
C SER A 96 -7.04 9.39 -18.34
N VAL A 97 -7.81 9.93 -19.30
CA VAL A 97 -7.23 10.68 -20.41
C VAL A 97 -6.58 11.97 -19.92
N ILE A 98 -7.22 12.71 -19.00
CA ILE A 98 -6.63 13.91 -18.40
C ILE A 98 -5.32 13.56 -17.69
N SER A 99 -5.31 12.52 -16.85
CA SER A 99 -4.12 12.09 -16.13
C SER A 99 -3.00 11.64 -17.07
N PHE A 100 -3.33 10.87 -18.10
CA PHE A 100 -2.37 10.48 -19.14
C PHE A 100 -1.77 11.69 -19.84
N LEU A 101 -2.61 12.59 -20.36
CA LEU A 101 -2.14 13.79 -21.09
C LEU A 101 -1.30 14.68 -20.18
N THR A 102 -1.70 14.85 -18.93
CA THR A 102 -0.93 15.66 -17.97
C THR A 102 0.46 15.07 -17.74
N LEU A 103 0.57 13.77 -17.46
CA LEU A 103 1.88 13.14 -17.27
C LEU A 103 2.71 13.10 -18.55
N PHE A 104 2.08 12.85 -19.70
CA PHE A 104 2.80 12.74 -20.97
C PHE A 104 3.33 14.09 -21.44
N ILE A 105 2.49 15.14 -21.42
CA ILE A 105 2.85 16.48 -21.94
C ILE A 105 3.80 17.19 -20.97
N PHE A 106 3.53 17.12 -19.66
CA PHE A 106 4.32 17.84 -18.64
C PHE A 106 5.44 16.98 -18.03
N SER A 107 5.81 15.86 -18.65
CA SER A 107 6.84 14.94 -18.14
C SER A 107 8.17 15.60 -17.85
N ASP A 108 8.63 16.53 -18.71
CA ASP A 108 9.91 17.27 -18.52
C ASP A 108 9.82 18.21 -17.31
N SER A 109 8.72 18.95 -17.18
CA SER A 109 8.47 19.83 -16.03
C SER A 109 8.35 19.06 -14.73
N ILE A 110 7.69 17.90 -14.76
CA ILE A 110 7.55 17.00 -13.60
C ILE A 110 8.91 16.42 -13.22
N ALA A 111 9.71 15.97 -14.19
CA ALA A 111 11.07 15.49 -13.94
C ALA A 111 11.91 16.58 -13.26
N MET A 112 11.93 17.80 -13.81
CA MET A 112 12.64 18.95 -13.23
C MET A 112 12.15 19.27 -11.79
N PHE A 113 10.83 19.20 -11.55
CA PHE A 113 10.25 19.41 -10.24
C PHE A 113 10.74 18.37 -9.21
N LEU A 114 10.80 17.09 -9.59
CA LEU A 114 11.19 15.98 -8.69
C LEU A 114 12.66 16.09 -8.25
N VAL A 115 13.56 16.44 -9.15
CA VAL A 115 14.99 16.55 -8.86
C VAL A 115 15.43 17.95 -8.42
N ASN A 116 14.52 18.92 -8.28
CA ASN A 116 14.85 20.33 -7.96
C ASN A 116 15.86 20.99 -8.94
N GLY A 117 15.93 20.53 -10.19
CA GLY A 117 16.97 20.94 -11.14
C GLY A 117 18.38 20.42 -10.84
N ILE A 118 18.53 19.53 -9.85
CA ILE A 118 19.81 18.89 -9.48
C ILE A 118 19.92 17.60 -10.30
N GLU A 119 20.74 17.60 -11.33
CA GLU A 119 20.98 16.40 -12.14
C GLU A 119 22.09 15.55 -11.51
N GLY A 120 21.76 14.28 -11.27
CA GLY A 120 22.69 13.25 -10.81
C GLY A 120 23.08 12.30 -11.95
N ALA A 121 23.10 11.01 -11.63
CA ALA A 121 23.37 9.95 -12.62
C ALA A 121 22.31 9.88 -13.73
N ASN A 122 21.11 10.38 -13.48
CA ASN A 122 20.00 10.42 -14.42
C ASN A 122 19.72 11.86 -14.88
N LYS A 123 19.71 12.06 -16.18
CA LYS A 123 19.35 13.36 -16.77
C LYS A 123 17.84 13.57 -16.73
N ILE A 124 17.39 14.82 -16.72
CA ILE A 124 15.95 15.17 -16.77
C ILE A 124 15.25 14.49 -17.94
N LYS A 125 15.91 14.38 -19.11
CA LYS A 125 15.38 13.67 -20.28
C LYS A 125 15.13 12.19 -20.04
N ASP A 126 15.99 11.52 -19.26
CA ASP A 126 15.85 10.10 -18.93
C ASP A 126 14.66 9.89 -17.99
N ILE A 127 14.52 10.77 -16.98
CA ILE A 127 13.38 10.75 -16.05
C ILE A 127 12.07 11.04 -16.81
N SER A 128 12.07 12.01 -17.71
CA SER A 128 10.91 12.31 -18.56
C SER A 128 10.51 11.13 -19.43
N LEU A 129 11.48 10.43 -20.04
CA LEU A 129 11.22 9.26 -20.88
C LEU A 129 10.48 8.16 -20.09
N VAL A 130 10.93 7.83 -18.89
CA VAL A 130 10.29 6.79 -18.07
C VAL A 130 8.92 7.23 -17.56
N ILE A 131 8.70 8.53 -17.29
CA ILE A 131 7.38 9.09 -16.95
C ILE A 131 6.43 8.98 -18.15
N LYS A 132 6.87 9.32 -19.36
CA LYS A 132 6.07 9.15 -20.59
C LYS A 132 5.68 7.68 -20.79
N ALA A 133 6.61 6.75 -20.62
CA ALA A 133 6.35 5.32 -20.79
C ALA A 133 5.27 4.81 -19.83
N ILE A 134 5.38 5.12 -18.53
CA ILE A 134 4.40 4.64 -17.54
C ILE A 134 3.05 5.32 -17.68
N SER A 135 3.00 6.57 -18.16
CA SER A 135 1.74 7.31 -18.32
C SER A 135 0.74 6.60 -19.24
N ILE A 136 1.22 5.82 -20.23
CA ILE A 136 0.40 5.03 -21.15
C ILE A 136 -0.51 4.07 -20.37
N SER A 137 -0.04 3.57 -19.23
CA SER A 137 -0.81 2.65 -18.38
C SER A 137 -2.06 3.30 -17.77
N LEU A 138 -2.07 4.64 -17.62
CA LEU A 138 -3.23 5.37 -17.09
C LEU A 138 -4.46 5.31 -18.03
N ILE A 139 -4.27 4.98 -19.30
CA ILE A 139 -5.40 4.88 -20.24
C ILE A 139 -6.29 3.68 -19.89
N ILE A 140 -5.69 2.55 -19.49
CA ILE A 140 -6.43 1.29 -19.32
C ILE A 140 -6.60 0.89 -17.85
N THR A 141 -5.62 1.16 -16.98
CA THR A 141 -5.65 0.70 -15.59
C THR A 141 -6.86 1.23 -14.81
N PRO A 142 -7.25 2.52 -14.89
CA PRO A 142 -8.43 3.01 -14.21
C PRO A 142 -9.72 2.37 -14.73
N TYR A 143 -9.78 2.05 -16.02
CA TYR A 143 -10.95 1.44 -16.62
C TYR A 143 -11.27 0.04 -16.04
N ILE A 144 -10.25 -0.74 -15.73
CA ILE A 144 -10.42 -2.06 -15.10
C ILE A 144 -11.06 -1.92 -13.72
N SER A 145 -10.77 -0.84 -13.01
CA SER A 145 -11.33 -0.59 -11.67
C SER A 145 -12.86 -0.46 -11.71
N VAL A 146 -13.42 0.14 -12.78
CA VAL A 146 -14.87 0.19 -13.02
C VAL A 146 -15.46 -1.20 -13.24
N LEU A 147 -14.79 -2.04 -14.03
CA LEU A 147 -15.25 -3.42 -14.28
C LEU A 147 -15.25 -4.25 -13.00
N ARG A 148 -14.21 -4.10 -12.17
CA ARG A 148 -14.15 -4.74 -10.86
C ARG A 148 -15.28 -4.26 -9.94
N GLY A 149 -15.52 -2.95 -9.87
CA GLY A 149 -16.62 -2.36 -9.11
C GLY A 149 -17.99 -2.85 -9.58
N TYR A 150 -18.17 -2.96 -10.89
CA TYR A 150 -19.40 -3.51 -11.50
C TYR A 150 -19.66 -4.95 -11.06
N LEU A 151 -18.68 -5.83 -11.18
CA LEU A 151 -18.79 -7.24 -10.75
C LEU A 151 -19.02 -7.35 -9.24
N GLN A 152 -18.30 -6.56 -8.44
CA GLN A 152 -18.46 -6.54 -6.99
C GLN A 152 -19.86 -6.09 -6.56
N GLY A 153 -20.43 -5.08 -7.23
CA GLY A 153 -21.80 -4.62 -6.99
C GLY A 153 -22.87 -5.70 -7.28
N HIS A 154 -22.58 -6.62 -8.19
CA HIS A 154 -23.41 -7.79 -8.47
C HIS A 154 -23.06 -9.01 -7.59
N LYS A 155 -22.20 -8.87 -6.57
CA LYS A 155 -21.74 -9.94 -5.67
C LYS A 155 -20.86 -11.02 -6.35
N PHE A 156 -20.23 -10.68 -7.49
CA PHE A 156 -19.21 -11.51 -8.15
C PHE A 156 -17.81 -11.01 -7.77
N ILE A 157 -17.34 -11.39 -6.59
CA ILE A 157 -16.07 -10.90 -6.02
C ILE A 157 -14.87 -11.64 -6.64
N ALA A 158 -14.97 -12.95 -6.80
CA ALA A 158 -13.86 -13.81 -7.24
C ALA A 158 -13.26 -13.41 -8.61
N PRO A 159 -14.04 -13.09 -9.68
CA PRO A 159 -13.44 -12.68 -10.95
C PRO A 159 -12.61 -11.40 -10.86
N GLY A 160 -13.06 -10.43 -10.03
CA GLY A 160 -12.30 -9.21 -9.78
C GLY A 160 -10.94 -9.51 -9.14
N ALA A 161 -10.92 -10.37 -8.13
CA ALA A 161 -9.70 -10.77 -7.43
C ALA A 161 -8.73 -11.58 -8.34
N ILE A 162 -9.25 -12.54 -9.10
CA ILE A 162 -8.45 -13.32 -10.06
C ILE A 162 -7.85 -12.42 -11.14
N SER A 163 -8.59 -11.38 -11.59
CA SER A 163 -8.06 -10.42 -12.56
C SER A 163 -6.85 -9.65 -12.04
N GLN A 164 -6.74 -9.41 -10.73
CA GLN A 164 -5.56 -8.78 -10.11
C GLN A 164 -4.33 -9.70 -10.17
N VAL A 165 -4.53 -11.00 -9.97
CA VAL A 165 -3.45 -11.99 -10.09
C VAL A 165 -2.94 -12.03 -11.53
N TRP A 166 -3.84 -12.13 -12.53
CA TRP A 166 -3.46 -12.10 -13.94
C TRP A 166 -2.73 -10.81 -14.33
N GLU A 167 -3.23 -9.66 -13.87
CA GLU A 167 -2.58 -8.37 -14.07
C GLU A 167 -1.15 -8.40 -13.54
N GLN A 168 -0.95 -8.91 -12.33
CA GLN A 168 0.37 -8.94 -11.69
C GLN A 168 1.33 -9.93 -12.39
N VAL A 169 0.85 -11.11 -12.78
CA VAL A 169 1.68 -12.11 -13.48
C VAL A 169 2.17 -11.57 -14.82
N ILE A 170 1.26 -11.00 -15.63
CA ILE A 170 1.62 -10.43 -16.94
C ILE A 170 2.55 -9.24 -16.76
N ARG A 171 2.26 -8.35 -15.81
CA ARG A 171 3.11 -7.20 -15.48
C ARG A 171 4.53 -7.65 -15.14
N ILE A 172 4.69 -8.64 -14.26
CA ILE A 172 6.00 -9.16 -13.87
C ILE A 172 6.73 -9.80 -15.04
N ALA A 173 6.04 -10.57 -15.87
CA ALA A 173 6.63 -11.17 -17.06
C ALA A 173 7.21 -10.10 -18.00
N ILE A 174 6.46 -9.04 -18.29
CA ILE A 174 6.94 -7.93 -19.13
C ILE A 174 8.08 -7.16 -18.44
N ILE A 175 7.98 -6.90 -17.13
CA ILE A 175 9.05 -6.23 -16.39
C ILE A 175 10.36 -7.01 -16.52
N LEU A 176 10.35 -8.32 -16.26
CA LEU A 176 11.57 -9.12 -16.23
C LEU A 176 12.08 -9.43 -17.64
N ILE A 177 11.22 -9.95 -18.51
CA ILE A 177 11.60 -10.34 -19.86
C ILE A 177 11.93 -9.09 -20.69
N GLY A 178 11.08 -8.08 -20.63
CA GLY A 178 11.26 -6.84 -21.40
C GLY A 178 12.52 -6.07 -21.02
N SER A 179 12.78 -5.89 -19.70
CA SER A 179 14.00 -5.21 -19.26
C SER A 179 15.26 -6.02 -19.58
N TYR A 180 15.21 -7.37 -19.40
CA TYR A 180 16.33 -8.24 -19.72
C TYR A 180 16.67 -8.22 -21.23
N LEU A 181 15.67 -8.39 -22.09
CA LEU A 181 15.87 -8.33 -23.54
C LEU A 181 16.38 -6.97 -23.98
N SER A 182 15.80 -5.89 -23.47
CA SER A 182 16.20 -4.54 -23.82
C SER A 182 17.66 -4.26 -23.44
N ILE A 183 18.04 -4.49 -22.19
CA ILE A 183 19.38 -4.11 -21.69
C ILE A 183 20.43 -5.14 -22.06
N ASN A 184 20.18 -6.45 -21.86
CA ASN A 184 21.21 -7.47 -21.97
C ASN A 184 21.30 -8.12 -23.37
N VAL A 185 20.21 -8.13 -24.15
CA VAL A 185 20.20 -8.73 -25.50
C VAL A 185 20.35 -7.66 -26.57
N PHE A 186 19.53 -6.60 -26.52
CA PHE A 186 19.58 -5.52 -27.50
C PHE A 186 20.55 -4.40 -27.13
N ASN A 187 21.25 -4.49 -25.99
CA ASN A 187 22.22 -3.52 -25.51
C ASN A 187 21.73 -2.07 -25.55
N THR A 188 20.44 -1.84 -25.23
CA THR A 188 19.89 -0.50 -25.16
C THR A 188 20.30 0.20 -23.86
N SER A 189 20.10 1.53 -23.79
CA SER A 189 20.39 2.28 -22.58
C SER A 189 19.46 1.90 -21.42
N ILE A 190 19.93 2.09 -20.17
CA ILE A 190 19.15 1.80 -18.96
C ILE A 190 17.79 2.51 -18.95
N PRO A 191 17.66 3.80 -19.31
CA PRO A 191 16.36 4.48 -19.39
C PRO A 191 15.36 3.79 -20.32
N ILE A 192 15.81 3.25 -21.46
CA ILE A 192 14.96 2.50 -22.40
C ILE A 192 14.52 1.19 -21.76
N GLY A 193 15.45 0.45 -21.15
CA GLY A 193 15.12 -0.81 -20.46
C GLY A 193 14.11 -0.64 -19.32
N VAL A 194 14.26 0.43 -18.52
CA VAL A 194 13.30 0.80 -17.48
C VAL A 194 11.96 1.21 -18.07
N SER A 195 11.95 1.94 -19.19
CA SER A 195 10.71 2.33 -19.90
C SER A 195 9.95 1.10 -20.38
N VAL A 196 10.64 0.12 -20.96
CA VAL A 196 10.02 -1.15 -21.37
C VAL A 196 9.46 -1.91 -20.15
N ALA A 197 10.19 -1.95 -19.03
CA ALA A 197 9.69 -2.55 -17.81
C ALA A 197 8.41 -1.87 -17.30
N LEU A 198 8.35 -0.54 -17.34
CA LEU A 198 7.19 0.24 -16.89
C LEU A 198 5.96 0.04 -17.77
N LEU A 199 6.12 -0.26 -19.07
CA LEU A 199 5.02 -0.69 -19.94
C LEU A 199 4.38 -2.01 -19.48
N GLY A 200 5.04 -2.78 -18.62
CA GLY A 200 4.45 -3.94 -17.97
C GLY A 200 3.14 -3.64 -17.23
N ALA A 201 2.98 -2.43 -16.71
CA ALA A 201 1.72 -2.00 -16.10
C ALA A 201 0.58 -1.90 -17.14
N PHE A 202 0.84 -1.41 -18.34
CA PHE A 202 -0.13 -1.37 -19.44
C PHE A 202 -0.52 -2.77 -19.91
N PHE A 203 0.45 -3.63 -20.19
CA PHE A 203 0.17 -4.99 -20.67
C PHE A 203 -0.51 -5.85 -19.59
N GLY A 204 -0.11 -5.70 -18.32
CA GLY A 204 -0.78 -6.34 -17.20
C GLY A 204 -2.26 -5.93 -17.11
N ALA A 205 -2.51 -4.63 -17.20
CA ALA A 205 -3.86 -4.09 -17.23
C ALA A 205 -4.66 -4.59 -18.44
N LEU A 206 -4.06 -4.64 -19.63
CA LEU A 206 -4.70 -5.17 -20.84
C LEU A 206 -5.11 -6.64 -20.66
N GLY A 207 -4.24 -7.47 -20.10
CA GLY A 207 -4.56 -8.86 -19.79
C GLY A 207 -5.70 -9.01 -18.80
N ALA A 208 -5.72 -8.22 -17.73
CA ALA A 208 -6.83 -8.20 -16.78
C ALA A 208 -8.15 -7.74 -17.43
N TYR A 209 -8.09 -6.73 -18.30
CA TYR A 209 -9.24 -6.26 -19.07
C TYR A 209 -9.82 -7.35 -19.95
N ILE A 210 -8.98 -8.05 -20.74
CA ILE A 210 -9.40 -9.14 -21.61
C ILE A 210 -10.07 -10.25 -20.78
N TYR A 211 -9.45 -10.66 -19.68
CA TYR A 211 -10.02 -11.66 -18.77
C TYR A 211 -11.41 -11.26 -18.25
N LEU A 212 -11.55 -10.04 -17.73
CA LEU A 212 -12.82 -9.55 -17.20
C LEU A 212 -13.88 -9.43 -18.28
N LYS A 213 -13.53 -8.93 -19.47
CA LYS A 213 -14.45 -8.81 -20.62
C LYS A 213 -14.98 -10.17 -21.06
N ILE A 214 -14.10 -11.18 -21.17
CA ILE A 214 -14.51 -12.56 -21.48
C ILE A 214 -15.48 -13.08 -20.41
N LYS A 215 -15.19 -12.86 -19.13
CA LYS A 215 -16.04 -13.31 -18.01
C LYS A 215 -17.41 -12.63 -18.00
N ILE A 216 -17.47 -11.33 -18.27
CA ILE A 216 -18.72 -10.57 -18.35
C ILE A 216 -19.53 -11.04 -19.56
N ASN A 217 -18.92 -11.14 -20.74
CA ASN A 217 -19.61 -11.54 -21.97
C ASN A 217 -20.19 -12.97 -21.89
N LYS A 218 -19.42 -13.93 -21.35
CA LYS A 218 -19.90 -15.31 -21.16
C LYS A 218 -21.07 -15.44 -20.19
N ASN A 219 -21.35 -14.41 -19.39
CA ASN A 219 -22.40 -14.41 -18.38
C ASN A 219 -23.35 -13.23 -18.55
N LYS A 220 -23.45 -12.70 -19.76
CA LYS A 220 -24.21 -11.48 -20.09
C LYS A 220 -25.64 -11.53 -19.56
N GLN A 221 -26.31 -12.68 -19.70
CA GLN A 221 -27.67 -12.91 -19.22
C GLN A 221 -27.88 -12.66 -17.72
N LEU A 222 -26.81 -12.81 -16.89
CA LEU A 222 -26.89 -12.54 -15.45
C LEU A 222 -26.87 -11.03 -15.12
N PHE A 223 -26.50 -10.21 -16.09
CA PHE A 223 -26.37 -8.76 -15.98
C PHE A 223 -27.41 -8.02 -16.79
N GLU A 224 -28.08 -8.68 -17.76
CA GLU A 224 -29.13 -8.09 -18.59
C GLU A 224 -30.34 -7.70 -17.74
N THR A 225 -30.93 -6.60 -18.10
CA THR A 225 -32.10 -6.03 -17.47
C THR A 225 -33.22 -5.94 -18.51
N ASP A 226 -34.46 -6.15 -18.06
CA ASP A 226 -35.63 -5.79 -18.89
C ASP A 226 -35.58 -4.29 -19.18
N GLU A 227 -35.40 -3.92 -20.46
CA GLU A 227 -35.22 -2.53 -20.91
C GLU A 227 -36.50 -1.68 -20.75
N ASN A 228 -37.61 -2.28 -20.33
CA ASN A 228 -38.95 -1.66 -20.37
C ASN A 228 -39.29 -0.76 -19.17
N LYS A 229 -38.47 -0.63 -18.14
CA LYS A 229 -38.73 0.27 -17.00
C LYS A 229 -37.67 1.34 -16.90
N LYS A 230 -37.95 2.53 -17.44
CA LYS A 230 -37.10 3.71 -17.22
C LYS A 230 -37.29 4.25 -15.81
N ASP A 231 -36.21 4.40 -15.10
CA ASP A 231 -36.16 5.04 -13.76
C ASP A 231 -36.08 6.58 -13.92
N ASN A 232 -36.73 7.30 -13.02
CA ASN A 232 -36.74 8.79 -13.01
C ASN A 232 -35.40 9.43 -12.63
N ILE A 233 -34.34 8.63 -12.41
CA ILE A 233 -33.02 9.13 -11.97
C ILE A 233 -32.23 9.58 -13.20
N THR A 234 -31.77 10.85 -13.22
CA THR A 234 -30.99 11.40 -14.33
C THR A 234 -29.54 10.96 -14.32
N ASN A 235 -28.88 10.93 -15.49
CA ASN A 235 -27.44 10.66 -15.58
C ASN A 235 -26.59 11.68 -14.79
N LYS A 236 -27.05 12.93 -14.68
CA LYS A 236 -26.40 13.98 -13.90
C LYS A 236 -26.44 13.67 -12.40
N GLU A 237 -27.58 13.17 -11.90
CA GLU A 237 -27.71 12.73 -10.50
C GLU A 237 -26.83 11.52 -10.20
N LEU A 238 -26.77 10.54 -11.11
CA LEU A 238 -25.87 9.38 -10.97
C LEU A 238 -24.42 9.82 -10.92
N GLY A 239 -24.00 10.69 -11.83
CA GLY A 239 -22.64 11.24 -11.85
C GLY A 239 -22.31 12.01 -10.56
N LYS A 240 -23.24 12.85 -10.08
CA LYS A 240 -23.09 13.58 -8.81
C LYS A 240 -22.92 12.62 -7.63
N LYS A 241 -23.74 11.56 -7.55
CA LYS A 241 -23.61 10.54 -6.49
C LYS A 241 -22.25 9.83 -6.55
N ILE A 242 -21.81 9.37 -7.73
CA ILE A 242 -20.51 8.73 -7.90
C ILE A 242 -19.40 9.65 -7.40
N ILE A 243 -19.36 10.90 -7.85
CA ILE A 243 -18.31 11.87 -7.47
C ILE A 243 -18.35 12.14 -5.96
N LEU A 244 -19.53 12.34 -5.36
CA LEU A 244 -19.65 12.59 -3.92
C LEU A 244 -19.11 11.42 -3.06
N TYR A 245 -19.31 10.18 -3.50
CA TYR A 245 -18.74 9.02 -2.80
C TYR A 245 -17.22 8.89 -3.00
N CYS A 246 -16.71 9.33 -4.16
CA CYS A 246 -15.29 9.21 -4.49
C CYS A 246 -14.43 10.29 -3.82
N ILE A 247 -14.89 11.54 -3.73
CA ILE A 247 -14.09 12.69 -3.28
C ILE A 247 -13.33 12.42 -1.96
N PRO A 248 -13.96 11.95 -0.87
CA PRO A 248 -13.24 11.72 0.38
C PRO A 248 -12.13 10.67 0.24
N LEU A 249 -12.38 9.62 -0.54
CA LEU A 249 -11.43 8.52 -0.75
C LEU A 249 -10.27 8.95 -1.66
N ILE A 250 -10.54 9.78 -2.67
CA ILE A 250 -9.53 10.38 -3.55
C ILE A 250 -8.60 11.27 -2.71
N ILE A 251 -9.15 12.17 -1.89
CA ILE A 251 -8.33 13.08 -1.06
C ILE A 251 -7.42 12.29 -0.13
N ILE A 252 -7.93 11.25 0.53
CA ILE A 252 -7.12 10.42 1.43
C ILE A 252 -6.00 9.71 0.68
N SER A 253 -6.30 9.13 -0.50
CA SER A 253 -5.30 8.42 -1.31
C SER A 253 -4.22 9.36 -1.84
N ILE A 254 -4.62 10.52 -2.38
CA ILE A 254 -3.70 11.55 -2.87
C ILE A 254 -2.77 12.02 -1.74
N THR A 255 -3.30 12.24 -0.54
CA THR A 255 -2.49 12.71 0.58
C THR A 255 -1.38 11.71 0.93
N ASN A 256 -1.66 10.41 0.87
CA ASN A 256 -0.64 9.37 1.09
C ASN A 256 0.45 9.37 0.01
N ASP A 257 0.08 9.55 -1.28
CA ASP A 257 1.05 9.65 -2.36
C ASP A 257 1.89 10.94 -2.27
N LEU A 258 1.26 12.03 -1.82
CA LEU A 258 1.95 13.31 -1.62
C LEU A 258 3.03 13.22 -0.53
N TYR A 259 2.84 12.45 0.54
CA TYR A 259 3.92 12.17 1.49
C TYR A 259 5.15 11.64 0.76
N THR A 260 5.00 10.61 -0.06
CA THR A 260 6.12 10.00 -0.80
C THR A 260 6.79 10.97 -1.77
N ILE A 261 6.02 11.77 -2.51
CA ILE A 261 6.57 12.72 -3.51
C ILE A 261 7.28 13.89 -2.84
N ILE A 262 6.72 14.40 -1.74
CA ILE A 262 7.32 15.48 -0.96
C ILE A 262 8.62 14.99 -0.33
N ASP A 263 8.61 13.84 0.33
CA ASP A 263 9.81 13.23 0.89
C ASP A 263 10.87 13.00 -0.19
N GLN A 264 10.48 12.47 -1.37
CA GLN A 264 11.37 12.23 -2.49
C GLN A 264 12.05 13.50 -2.97
N LYS A 265 11.32 14.60 -3.06
CA LYS A 265 11.83 15.91 -3.45
C LYS A 265 12.70 16.55 -2.37
N LEU A 266 12.24 16.54 -1.12
CA LEU A 266 12.90 17.27 -0.03
C LEU A 266 14.16 16.57 0.47
N ILE A 267 14.22 15.23 0.42
CA ILE A 267 15.44 14.50 0.78
C ILE A 267 16.57 14.80 -0.20
N ILE A 268 16.31 14.89 -1.51
CA ILE A 268 17.30 15.27 -2.51
C ILE A 268 17.85 16.67 -2.19
N LYS A 269 16.94 17.64 -2.00
CA LYS A 269 17.33 19.02 -1.67
C LYS A 269 18.10 19.11 -0.35
N GLY A 270 17.61 18.46 0.70
CA GLY A 270 18.21 18.49 2.03
C GLY A 270 19.62 17.87 2.08
N LEU A 271 19.80 16.72 1.43
CA LEU A 271 21.10 16.07 1.36
C LEU A 271 22.09 16.84 0.48
N TYR A 272 21.63 17.44 -0.61
CA TYR A 272 22.46 18.28 -1.46
C TYR A 272 22.98 19.52 -0.72
N ILE A 273 22.15 20.16 0.11
CA ILE A 273 22.53 21.33 0.95
C ILE A 273 23.69 20.98 1.90
N ILE A 274 23.74 19.76 2.43
CA ILE A 274 24.79 19.31 3.36
C ILE A 274 26.00 18.68 2.65
N GLY A 275 26.08 18.80 1.31
CA GLY A 275 27.26 18.43 0.52
C GLY A 275 27.29 17.00 -0.01
N PHE A 276 26.16 16.26 -0.03
CA PHE A 276 26.11 14.99 -0.75
C PHE A 276 26.12 15.24 -2.27
N SER A 277 26.81 14.37 -3.02
CA SER A 277 26.74 14.42 -4.50
C SER A 277 25.34 14.13 -4.99
N ALA A 278 24.96 14.69 -6.12
CA ALA A 278 23.63 14.53 -6.71
C ALA A 278 23.25 13.05 -6.89
N ASP A 279 24.17 12.21 -7.39
CA ASP A 279 23.96 10.76 -7.56
C ASP A 279 23.60 10.06 -6.26
N LYS A 280 24.29 10.41 -5.17
CA LYS A 280 23.99 9.84 -3.82
C LYS A 280 22.64 10.33 -3.33
N CYS A 281 22.28 11.59 -3.55
CA CYS A 281 20.97 12.12 -3.17
C CYS A 281 19.84 11.38 -3.87
N GLU A 282 19.95 11.16 -5.19
CA GLU A 282 18.99 10.40 -5.97
C GLU A 282 18.88 8.95 -5.51
N LEU A 283 20.02 8.26 -5.31
CA LEU A 283 20.06 6.88 -4.85
C LEU A 283 19.38 6.74 -3.47
N ILE A 284 19.78 7.57 -2.49
CA ILE A 284 19.20 7.55 -1.14
C ILE A 284 17.69 7.82 -1.21
N SER A 285 17.27 8.83 -1.98
CA SER A 285 15.86 9.15 -2.19
C SER A 285 15.07 7.95 -2.74
N SER A 286 15.61 7.24 -3.72
CA SER A 286 14.96 6.05 -4.29
C SER A 286 14.83 4.91 -3.28
N ILE A 287 15.84 4.72 -2.42
CA ILE A 287 15.82 3.71 -1.36
C ILE A 287 14.75 4.06 -0.32
N VAL A 288 14.72 5.31 0.17
CA VAL A 288 13.75 5.77 1.18
C VAL A 288 12.32 5.71 0.67
N CYS A 289 12.06 6.21 -0.54
CA CYS A 289 10.70 6.39 -1.05
C CYS A 289 10.15 5.18 -1.81
N THR A 290 10.98 4.22 -2.22
CA THR A 290 10.51 3.10 -3.04
C THR A 290 11.05 1.75 -2.58
N TRP A 291 12.37 1.55 -2.50
CA TRP A 291 12.93 0.21 -2.37
C TRP A 291 12.80 -0.37 -0.97
N ALA A 292 13.06 0.40 0.07
CA ALA A 292 12.86 -0.03 1.45
C ALA A 292 11.37 -0.23 1.79
N PRO A 293 10.44 0.70 1.44
CA PRO A 293 9.01 0.47 1.59
C PRO A 293 8.47 -0.79 0.90
N LYS A 294 9.01 -1.18 -0.25
CA LYS A 294 8.60 -2.43 -0.94
C LYS A 294 8.85 -3.67 -0.09
N ILE A 295 9.97 -3.75 0.63
CA ILE A 295 10.22 -4.84 1.58
C ILE A 295 9.23 -4.77 2.74
N CYS A 296 8.97 -3.57 3.25
CA CYS A 296 8.04 -3.34 4.36
C CYS A 296 6.56 -3.57 4.00
N MET A 297 6.22 -3.83 2.73
CA MET A 297 4.84 -4.16 2.31
C MET A 297 4.26 -5.38 3.06
N ILE A 298 5.08 -6.27 3.59
CA ILE A 298 4.64 -7.39 4.44
C ILE A 298 3.93 -6.88 5.68
N ILE A 299 4.45 -5.81 6.32
CA ILE A 299 3.81 -5.17 7.48
C ILE A 299 2.47 -4.52 7.08
N SER A 300 2.45 -3.82 5.92
CA SER A 300 1.21 -3.19 5.42
C SER A 300 0.14 -4.21 5.04
N ALA A 301 0.50 -5.43 4.64
CA ALA A 301 -0.46 -6.49 4.33
C ALA A 301 -1.31 -6.88 5.55
N ILE A 302 -0.75 -6.80 6.77
CA ILE A 302 -1.47 -7.06 8.01
C ILE A 302 -2.58 -6.02 8.20
N SER A 303 -2.29 -4.74 8.01
CA SER A 303 -3.29 -3.67 8.13
C SER A 303 -4.43 -3.85 7.12
N MET A 304 -4.14 -4.26 5.90
CA MET A 304 -5.17 -4.52 4.88
C MET A 304 -6.09 -5.69 5.28
N GLY A 305 -5.54 -6.76 5.85
CA GLY A 305 -6.32 -7.88 6.38
C GLY A 305 -7.27 -7.44 7.49
N LEU A 306 -6.78 -6.63 8.43
CA LEU A 306 -7.58 -6.07 9.52
C LEU A 306 -8.66 -5.10 9.01
N ILE A 307 -8.34 -4.24 8.07
CA ILE A 307 -9.28 -3.28 7.47
C ILE A 307 -10.48 -4.00 6.86
N THR A 308 -10.27 -5.08 6.13
CA THR A 308 -11.38 -5.81 5.47
C THR A 308 -12.35 -6.43 6.46
N SER A 309 -11.89 -6.87 7.63
CA SER A 309 -12.73 -7.44 8.69
C SER A 309 -13.34 -6.37 9.59
N LEU A 310 -12.64 -5.26 9.80
CA LEU A 310 -13.01 -4.19 10.73
C LEU A 310 -14.23 -3.38 10.26
N ILE A 311 -14.27 -3.05 8.95
CA ILE A 311 -15.27 -2.14 8.38
C ILE A 311 -16.71 -2.58 8.67
N PRO A 312 -17.15 -3.82 8.40
CA PRO A 312 -18.53 -4.23 8.64
C PRO A 312 -18.94 -4.11 10.12
N HIS A 313 -18.07 -4.55 11.02
CA HIS A 313 -18.35 -4.53 12.46
C HIS A 313 -18.41 -3.11 13.03
N ILE A 314 -17.54 -2.22 12.57
CA ILE A 314 -17.57 -0.80 12.97
C ILE A 314 -18.83 -0.12 12.46
N ILE A 315 -19.21 -0.32 11.20
CA ILE A 315 -20.41 0.30 10.64
C ILE A 315 -21.65 -0.20 11.39
N GLU A 316 -21.74 -1.49 11.68
CA GLU A 316 -22.85 -2.08 12.41
C GLU A 316 -22.99 -1.49 13.82
N SER A 317 -21.92 -1.51 14.61
CA SER A 317 -21.94 -1.00 16.00
C SER A 317 -22.24 0.51 16.05
N TYR A 318 -21.63 1.29 15.14
CA TYR A 318 -21.84 2.73 15.08
C TYR A 318 -23.26 3.11 14.63
N THR A 319 -23.85 2.37 13.68
CA THR A 319 -25.21 2.60 13.20
C THR A 319 -26.24 2.30 14.32
N LYS A 320 -25.96 1.28 15.14
CA LYS A 320 -26.76 0.97 16.34
C LYS A 320 -26.53 1.96 17.50
N LYS A 321 -25.66 2.97 17.33
CA LYS A 321 -25.24 3.91 18.37
C LYS A 321 -24.57 3.23 19.59
N ASP A 322 -24.08 2.01 19.41
CA ASP A 322 -23.34 1.29 20.45
C ASP A 322 -21.85 1.72 20.41
N TYR A 323 -21.58 2.85 21.05
CA TYR A 323 -20.23 3.40 21.12
C TYR A 323 -19.28 2.56 21.97
N GLN A 324 -19.81 1.75 22.89
CA GLN A 324 -19.00 0.85 23.72
C GLN A 324 -18.45 -0.30 22.90
N SER A 325 -19.27 -0.98 22.10
CA SER A 325 -18.82 -1.99 21.14
C SER A 325 -17.92 -1.38 20.08
N SER A 326 -18.23 -0.18 19.57
CA SER A 326 -17.35 0.52 18.61
C SER A 326 -15.96 0.77 19.18
N ASN A 327 -15.86 1.19 20.47
CA ASN A 327 -14.59 1.38 21.17
C ASN A 327 -13.82 0.06 21.33
N LYS A 328 -14.50 -1.02 21.71
CA LYS A 328 -13.89 -2.36 21.85
C LYS A 328 -13.32 -2.84 20.53
N ILE A 329 -14.08 -2.74 19.43
CA ILE A 329 -13.65 -3.16 18.09
C ILE A 329 -12.44 -2.32 17.65
N PHE A 330 -12.47 -1.00 17.88
CA PHE A 330 -11.35 -0.11 17.56
C PHE A 330 -10.08 -0.50 18.34
N ASN A 331 -10.19 -0.68 19.67
CA ASN A 331 -9.06 -1.07 20.51
C ASN A 331 -8.51 -2.44 20.13
N GLN A 332 -9.36 -3.40 19.81
CA GLN A 332 -8.96 -4.73 19.37
C GLN A 332 -8.20 -4.67 18.03
N ALA A 333 -8.65 -3.86 17.07
CA ALA A 333 -7.98 -3.70 15.78
C ALA A 333 -6.58 -3.12 15.92
N ILE A 334 -6.42 -2.05 16.72
CA ILE A 334 -5.11 -1.44 16.99
C ILE A 334 -4.20 -2.41 17.75
N SER A 335 -4.72 -3.08 18.79
CA SER A 335 -3.97 -4.07 19.56
C SER A 335 -3.49 -5.22 18.68
N THR A 336 -4.35 -5.75 17.81
CA THR A 336 -4.00 -6.83 16.87
C THR A 336 -2.94 -6.38 15.87
N MET A 337 -3.09 -5.16 15.32
CA MET A 337 -2.10 -4.59 14.40
C MET A 337 -0.72 -4.52 15.06
N LEU A 338 -0.64 -3.94 16.26
CA LEU A 338 0.63 -3.78 16.97
C LEU A 338 1.22 -5.11 17.41
N LEU A 339 0.39 -6.04 17.92
CA LEU A 339 0.85 -7.37 18.37
C LEU A 339 1.51 -8.16 17.24
N VAL A 340 0.97 -8.09 16.02
CA VAL A 340 1.51 -8.85 14.88
C VAL A 340 2.63 -8.08 14.18
N ALA A 341 2.53 -6.76 14.07
CA ALA A 341 3.49 -5.96 13.32
C ALA A 341 4.79 -5.69 14.09
N LEU A 342 4.75 -5.50 15.43
CA LEU A 342 5.95 -5.18 16.22
C LEU A 342 7.07 -6.22 16.10
N PRO A 343 6.81 -7.54 16.25
CA PRO A 343 7.88 -8.53 16.08
C PRO A 343 8.46 -8.55 14.66
N LEU A 344 7.65 -8.30 13.63
CA LEU A 344 8.10 -8.21 12.25
C LEU A 344 8.98 -6.97 12.03
N VAL A 345 8.57 -5.81 12.58
CA VAL A 345 9.37 -4.57 12.51
C VAL A 345 10.73 -4.77 13.17
N ILE A 346 10.76 -5.31 14.39
CA ILE A 346 12.03 -5.56 15.11
C ILE A 346 12.90 -6.57 14.35
N GLY A 347 12.31 -7.66 13.84
CA GLY A 347 13.03 -8.64 13.02
C GLY A 347 13.65 -8.01 11.77
N ILE A 348 12.88 -7.19 11.03
CA ILE A 348 13.37 -6.46 9.86
C ILE A 348 14.47 -5.47 10.26
N MET A 349 14.35 -4.77 11.38
CA MET A 349 15.36 -3.81 11.84
C MET A 349 16.70 -4.49 12.15
N ILE A 350 16.68 -5.60 12.87
CA ILE A 350 17.91 -6.34 13.24
C ILE A 350 18.56 -6.97 12.01
N LEU A 351 17.76 -7.57 11.13
CA LEU A 351 18.22 -8.23 9.93
C LEU A 351 18.28 -7.31 8.70
N SER A 352 18.13 -5.99 8.88
CA SER A 352 17.95 -5.02 7.81
C SER A 352 19.06 -5.04 6.75
N LYS A 353 20.32 -5.19 7.17
CA LYS A 353 21.48 -5.31 6.26
C LYS A 353 21.35 -6.57 5.39
N ASP A 354 21.08 -7.70 6.01
CA ASP A 354 20.99 -9.00 5.32
C ASP A 354 19.77 -9.04 4.38
N VAL A 355 18.62 -8.56 4.86
CA VAL A 355 17.39 -8.48 4.07
C VAL A 355 17.58 -7.53 2.87
N TYR A 356 18.15 -6.35 3.08
CA TYR A 356 18.41 -5.43 1.98
C TYR A 356 19.38 -6.02 0.95
N THR A 357 20.47 -6.66 1.44
CA THR A 357 21.47 -7.31 0.58
C THR A 357 20.86 -8.45 -0.24
N LEU A 358 19.94 -9.22 0.33
CA LEU A 358 19.24 -10.29 -0.38
C LEU A 358 18.43 -9.75 -1.57
N PHE A 359 17.74 -8.63 -1.37
CA PHE A 359 16.83 -8.06 -2.38
C PHE A 359 17.57 -7.23 -3.43
N TYR A 360 18.49 -6.37 -3.01
CA TYR A 360 19.07 -5.31 -3.85
C TYR A 360 20.60 -5.35 -3.97
N GLY A 361 21.26 -6.26 -3.26
CA GLY A 361 22.71 -6.29 -3.19
C GLY A 361 23.27 -5.44 -2.03
N THR A 362 24.58 -5.42 -1.93
CA THR A 362 25.28 -4.65 -0.88
C THR A 362 25.12 -3.15 -1.11
N SER A 363 24.77 -2.43 -0.07
CA SER A 363 24.63 -0.96 -0.11
C SER A 363 25.07 -0.35 1.22
N PRO A 364 25.82 0.75 1.22
CA PRO A 364 26.21 1.45 2.44
C PRO A 364 25.02 2.15 3.14
N TYR A 365 23.94 2.39 2.41
CA TYR A 365 22.75 3.10 2.87
C TYR A 365 21.57 2.17 3.12
N GLY A 366 21.40 1.13 2.29
CA GLY A 366 20.16 0.35 2.18
C GLY A 366 19.72 -0.31 3.47
N GLY A 367 20.62 -0.99 4.18
CA GLY A 367 20.27 -1.64 5.45
C GLY A 367 19.84 -0.63 6.51
N LYS A 368 20.54 0.48 6.66
CA LYS A 368 20.20 1.54 7.63
C LYS A 368 18.85 2.17 7.31
N ILE A 369 18.58 2.47 6.03
CA ILE A 369 17.30 3.03 5.57
C ILE A 369 16.17 2.03 5.77
N LEU A 370 16.40 0.74 5.49
CA LEU A 370 15.38 -0.29 5.69
C LEU A 370 14.96 -0.41 7.16
N ALA A 371 15.93 -0.30 8.09
CA ALA A 371 15.62 -0.35 9.52
C ALA A 371 14.66 0.76 9.95
N ILE A 372 14.90 2.01 9.56
CA ILE A 372 13.99 3.12 9.91
C ILE A 372 12.69 3.04 9.12
N SER A 373 12.72 2.58 7.87
CA SER A 373 11.51 2.40 7.04
C SER A 373 10.53 1.40 7.64
N ALA A 374 11.01 0.39 8.38
CA ALA A 374 10.14 -0.53 9.09
C ALA A 374 9.33 0.18 10.20
N ILE A 375 9.94 1.17 10.88
CA ILE A 375 9.25 2.00 11.88
C ILE A 375 8.24 2.93 11.18
N VAL A 376 8.61 3.58 10.09
CA VAL A 376 7.68 4.38 9.28
C VAL A 376 6.47 3.53 8.87
N CYS A 377 6.73 2.30 8.40
CA CYS A 377 5.68 1.43 7.89
C CYS A 377 4.66 1.03 8.98
N ILE A 378 5.08 0.74 10.22
CA ILE A 378 4.13 0.42 11.30
C ILE A 378 3.29 1.64 11.68
N VAL A 379 3.88 2.84 11.71
CA VAL A 379 3.15 4.08 12.00
C VAL A 379 2.09 4.34 10.93
N ILE A 380 2.47 4.32 9.66
CA ILE A 380 1.53 4.56 8.54
C ILE A 380 0.48 3.46 8.44
N SER A 381 0.85 2.19 8.68
CA SER A 381 -0.11 1.08 8.68
C SER A 381 -1.12 1.18 9.83
N THR A 382 -0.69 1.59 11.01
CA THR A 382 -1.58 1.82 12.15
C THR A 382 -2.51 3.01 11.88
N LEU A 383 -1.98 4.11 11.35
CA LEU A 383 -2.78 5.27 10.92
C LEU A 383 -3.83 4.87 9.86
N SER A 384 -3.48 3.98 8.93
CA SER A 384 -4.42 3.47 7.92
C SER A 384 -5.60 2.72 8.54
N VAL A 385 -5.36 1.88 9.57
CA VAL A 385 -6.42 1.21 10.33
C VAL A 385 -7.31 2.21 11.05
N MET A 386 -6.73 3.23 11.70
CA MET A 386 -7.47 4.29 12.38
C MET A 386 -8.32 5.12 11.41
N ASN A 387 -7.75 5.52 10.28
CA ASN A 387 -8.46 6.25 9.23
C ASN A 387 -9.65 5.45 8.68
N THR A 388 -9.48 4.14 8.52
CA THR A 388 -10.56 3.26 8.07
C THR A 388 -11.67 3.14 9.09
N ALA A 389 -11.33 3.06 10.38
CA ALA A 389 -12.33 3.09 11.46
C ALA A 389 -13.14 4.39 11.44
N LEU A 390 -12.47 5.54 11.26
CA LEU A 390 -13.15 6.85 11.13
C LEU A 390 -14.06 6.92 9.89
N GLN A 391 -13.67 6.32 8.78
CA GLN A 391 -14.52 6.20 7.59
C GLN A 391 -15.78 5.38 7.92
N GLY A 392 -15.64 4.28 8.67
CA GLY A 392 -16.77 3.51 9.19
C GLY A 392 -17.69 4.34 10.10
N PHE A 393 -17.14 5.24 10.90
CA PHE A 393 -17.88 6.23 11.68
C PHE A 393 -18.41 7.42 10.86
N LYS A 394 -18.24 7.42 9.53
CA LYS A 394 -18.61 8.52 8.61
C LYS A 394 -17.95 9.86 8.96
N LYS A 395 -16.79 9.85 9.61
CA LYS A 395 -16.04 11.04 10.04
C LYS A 395 -14.98 11.46 9.01
N PHE A 396 -15.34 11.49 7.72
CA PHE A 396 -14.42 11.80 6.62
C PHE A 396 -13.68 13.14 6.78
N LYS A 397 -14.35 14.19 7.30
CA LYS A 397 -13.72 15.49 7.52
C LYS A 397 -12.55 15.40 8.50
N LEU A 398 -12.67 14.57 9.53
CA LEU A 398 -11.59 14.37 10.51
C LEU A 398 -10.42 13.62 9.90
N VAL A 399 -10.69 12.57 9.09
CA VAL A 399 -9.64 11.84 8.37
C VAL A 399 -8.84 12.80 7.49
N ILE A 400 -9.53 13.61 6.68
CA ILE A 400 -8.89 14.59 5.79
C ILE A 400 -8.08 15.60 6.59
N ALA A 401 -8.67 16.20 7.62
CA ALA A 401 -8.01 17.22 8.43
C ALA A 401 -6.75 16.66 9.14
N SER A 402 -6.86 15.52 9.83
CA SER A 402 -5.73 14.91 10.53
C SER A 402 -4.60 14.54 9.58
N THR A 403 -4.94 13.96 8.41
CA THR A 403 -3.94 13.52 7.43
C THR A 403 -3.25 14.73 6.76
N ILE A 404 -3.97 15.81 6.46
CA ILE A 404 -3.38 17.05 5.92
C ILE A 404 -2.46 17.70 6.95
N VAL A 405 -2.85 17.79 8.22
CA VAL A 405 -1.99 18.34 9.29
C VAL A 405 -0.70 17.53 9.40
N GLY A 406 -0.80 16.20 9.39
CA GLY A 406 0.37 15.34 9.40
C GLY A 406 1.28 15.54 8.18
N LEU A 407 0.71 15.66 6.97
CA LEU A 407 1.46 15.92 5.74
C LEU A 407 2.19 17.28 5.78
N LEU A 408 1.51 18.33 6.22
CA LEU A 408 2.11 19.66 6.34
C LEU A 408 3.27 19.66 7.35
N LEU A 409 3.08 18.99 8.49
CA LEU A 409 4.14 18.87 9.49
C LEU A 409 5.33 18.07 8.98
N ASN A 410 5.10 16.96 8.28
CA ASN A 410 6.15 16.19 7.60
C ASN A 410 6.93 17.10 6.65
N ALA A 411 6.27 17.77 5.70
CA ALA A 411 6.89 18.64 4.72
C ALA A 411 7.72 19.79 5.36
N LEU A 412 7.24 20.34 6.46
CA LEU A 412 7.93 21.40 7.20
C LEU A 412 9.17 20.88 7.94
N LEU A 413 9.14 19.63 8.41
CA LEU A 413 10.21 19.06 9.23
C LEU A 413 11.28 18.34 8.40
N ASP A 414 11.05 17.93 7.15
CA ASP A 414 11.98 17.14 6.34
C ASP A 414 13.38 17.73 6.29
N ILE A 415 13.52 18.94 5.77
CA ILE A 415 14.83 19.61 5.67
C ILE A 415 15.41 19.94 7.05
N PRO A 416 14.66 20.56 8.00
CA PRO A 416 15.16 20.81 9.35
C PRO A 416 15.69 19.56 10.06
N MET A 417 15.04 18.41 9.93
CA MET A 417 15.50 17.16 10.53
C MET A 417 16.80 16.66 9.88
N ILE A 418 16.94 16.75 8.55
CA ILE A 418 18.19 16.42 7.84
C ILE A 418 19.34 17.29 8.38
N LEU A 419 19.12 18.61 8.46
CA LEU A 419 20.14 19.55 8.94
C LEU A 419 20.50 19.32 10.41
N LEU A 420 19.48 19.07 11.27
CA LEU A 420 19.67 18.79 12.69
C LEU A 420 20.51 17.52 12.90
N LEU A 421 20.16 16.44 12.21
CA LEU A 421 20.88 15.17 12.32
C LEU A 421 22.32 15.30 11.82
N ASN A 422 22.54 16.04 10.74
CA ASN A 422 23.89 16.33 10.24
C ASN A 422 24.72 17.09 11.28
N LYS A 423 24.13 18.12 11.92
CA LYS A 423 24.81 18.88 12.99
C LYS A 423 25.14 18.02 14.22
N LEU A 424 24.32 17.02 14.52
CA LEU A 424 24.53 16.06 15.61
C LEU A 424 25.46 14.90 15.25
N ASN A 425 26.06 14.90 14.04
CA ASN A 425 26.86 13.78 13.49
C ASN A 425 26.10 12.44 13.45
N ILE A 426 24.76 12.50 13.34
CA ILE A 426 23.89 11.35 13.14
C ILE A 426 23.58 11.26 11.65
N THR A 427 23.30 10.04 11.18
CA THR A 427 22.95 9.75 9.79
C THR A 427 21.85 10.68 9.25
N PRO A 428 22.17 11.66 8.37
CA PRO A 428 21.21 12.74 8.01
C PRO A 428 20.03 12.26 7.16
N TYR A 429 20.18 11.20 6.37
CA TYR A 429 19.08 10.67 5.56
C TYR A 429 17.97 9.96 6.38
N TYR A 430 18.08 9.88 7.69
CA TYR A 430 16.96 9.53 8.56
C TYR A 430 15.94 10.67 8.73
N GLY A 431 16.33 11.91 8.38
CA GLY A 431 15.55 13.10 8.66
C GLY A 431 14.12 13.03 8.10
N THR A 432 13.95 12.69 6.83
CA THR A 432 12.63 12.55 6.22
C THR A 432 11.80 11.43 6.85
N SER A 433 12.43 10.28 7.14
CA SER A 433 11.72 9.18 7.83
C SER A 433 11.24 9.59 9.22
N ILE A 434 12.04 10.36 9.97
CA ILE A 434 11.66 10.90 11.29
C ILE A 434 10.53 11.93 11.13
N ALA A 435 10.59 12.81 10.13
CA ALA A 435 9.53 13.77 9.84
C ALA A 435 8.21 13.05 9.51
N THR A 436 8.25 11.98 8.71
CA THR A 436 7.08 11.15 8.40
C THR A 436 6.51 10.47 9.64
N ILE A 437 7.37 9.96 10.54
CA ILE A 437 6.94 9.38 11.83
C ILE A 437 6.23 10.44 12.67
N ILE A 438 6.81 11.64 12.81
CA ILE A 438 6.21 12.75 13.58
C ILE A 438 4.87 13.15 12.97
N GLY A 439 4.78 13.34 11.65
CA GLY A 439 3.55 13.65 10.95
C GLY A 439 2.46 12.59 11.15
N GLY A 440 2.84 11.30 11.03
CA GLY A 440 1.94 10.17 11.26
C GLY A 440 1.44 10.09 12.70
N LEU A 441 2.33 10.24 13.70
CA LEU A 441 1.98 10.26 15.13
C LEU A 441 1.09 11.46 15.47
N THR A 442 1.33 12.62 14.88
CA THR A 442 0.47 13.80 15.04
C THR A 442 -0.94 13.53 14.53
N SER A 443 -1.06 12.94 13.33
CA SER A 443 -2.35 12.53 12.76
C SER A 443 -3.08 11.55 13.68
N MET A 444 -2.38 10.54 14.20
CA MET A 444 -2.94 9.57 15.15
C MET A 444 -3.40 10.24 16.44
N THR A 445 -2.62 11.17 16.98
CA THR A 445 -2.94 11.90 18.21
C THR A 445 -4.22 12.74 18.05
N ILE A 446 -4.36 13.45 16.92
CA ILE A 446 -5.59 14.22 16.60
C ILE A 446 -6.80 13.28 16.59
N ILE A 447 -6.69 12.13 15.96
CA ILE A 447 -7.78 11.14 15.90
C ILE A 447 -8.13 10.63 17.30
N LEU A 448 -7.14 10.24 18.10
CA LEU A 448 -7.36 9.73 19.45
C LEU A 448 -8.00 10.78 20.37
N ILE A 449 -7.54 12.02 20.35
CA ILE A 449 -8.14 13.11 21.11
C ILE A 449 -9.60 13.28 20.73
N TYR A 450 -9.91 13.36 19.44
CA TYR A 450 -11.29 13.53 18.98
C TYR A 450 -12.20 12.37 19.42
N LEU A 451 -11.76 11.13 19.28
CA LEU A 451 -12.55 9.96 19.67
C LEU A 451 -12.77 9.93 21.19
N LYS A 452 -11.76 10.33 21.98
CA LYS A 452 -11.89 10.45 23.45
C LYS A 452 -12.92 11.52 23.84
N GLU A 453 -12.84 12.70 23.26
CA GLU A 453 -13.71 13.83 23.64
C GLU A 453 -15.15 13.67 23.15
N LYS A 454 -15.33 13.29 21.87
CA LYS A 454 -16.64 13.25 21.22
C LYS A 454 -17.38 11.91 21.36
N LEU A 455 -16.66 10.79 21.35
CA LEU A 455 -17.24 9.45 21.45
C LEU A 455 -16.94 8.76 22.78
N LYS A 456 -16.23 9.43 23.70
CA LYS A 456 -15.86 8.94 25.04
C LYS A 456 -15.08 7.61 25.01
N PHE A 457 -14.25 7.41 23.98
CA PHE A 457 -13.42 6.21 23.83
C PHE A 457 -12.37 6.13 24.95
N LYS A 458 -12.12 4.91 25.41
CA LYS A 458 -11.11 4.58 26.43
C LYS A 458 -10.03 3.69 25.80
N TYR A 459 -8.76 4.00 26.07
CA TYR A 459 -7.62 3.30 25.44
C TYR A 459 -6.85 2.40 26.42
N GLN A 460 -7.37 2.21 27.63
CA GLN A 460 -6.73 1.37 28.66
C GLN A 460 -6.50 -0.06 28.18
N GLU A 461 -7.40 -0.59 27.34
CA GLU A 461 -7.28 -1.92 26.76
C GLU A 461 -6.10 -2.03 25.80
N ILE A 462 -5.85 -1.01 24.97
CA ILE A 462 -4.67 -0.94 24.08
C ILE A 462 -3.39 -0.97 24.92
N LEU A 463 -3.32 -0.11 25.95
CA LEU A 463 -2.14 -0.03 26.84
C LEU A 463 -1.89 -1.36 27.56
N LYS A 464 -2.94 -2.01 28.08
CA LYS A 464 -2.86 -3.32 28.71
C LYS A 464 -2.39 -4.41 27.76
N ASN A 465 -2.85 -4.38 26.50
CA ASN A 465 -2.43 -5.35 25.49
C ASN A 465 -0.97 -5.14 25.08
N ILE A 466 -0.57 -3.88 24.88
CA ILE A 466 0.83 -3.54 24.54
C ILE A 466 1.77 -3.91 25.70
N SER A 467 1.42 -3.64 26.95
CA SER A 467 2.28 -3.98 28.09
C SER A 467 2.61 -5.47 28.16
N LYS A 468 1.66 -6.36 27.78
CA LYS A 468 1.90 -7.79 27.67
C LYS A 468 2.85 -8.19 26.54
N THR A 469 2.98 -7.35 25.49
CA THR A 469 3.87 -7.64 24.38
C THR A 469 5.33 -7.26 24.65
N ILE A 470 5.59 -6.37 25.62
CA ILE A 470 6.92 -5.82 25.89
C ILE A 470 7.94 -6.91 26.25
N ILE A 471 7.65 -7.74 27.25
CA ILE A 471 8.57 -8.80 27.70
C ILE A 471 8.82 -9.83 26.58
N PRO A 472 7.80 -10.39 25.90
CA PRO A 472 8.03 -11.24 24.73
C PRO A 472 8.88 -10.61 23.63
N LEU A 473 8.67 -9.31 23.35
CA LEU A 473 9.47 -8.59 22.36
C LEU A 473 10.93 -8.43 22.78
N ILE A 474 11.19 -8.08 24.03
CA ILE A 474 12.55 -7.93 24.54
C ILE A 474 13.30 -9.26 24.44
N ILE A 475 12.71 -10.36 24.91
CA ILE A 475 13.34 -11.69 24.87
C ILE A 475 13.57 -12.12 23.41
N MET A 476 12.58 -11.97 22.54
CA MET A 476 12.73 -12.23 21.09
C MET A 476 13.89 -11.41 20.50
N THR A 477 13.93 -10.11 20.81
CA THR A 477 14.96 -9.18 20.32
C THR A 477 16.37 -9.65 20.71
N ILE A 478 16.58 -10.00 21.98
CA ILE A 478 17.88 -10.48 22.48
C ILE A 478 18.27 -11.76 21.72
N ILE A 479 17.37 -12.72 21.57
CA ILE A 479 17.67 -13.98 20.90
C ILE A 479 17.95 -13.76 19.42
N VAL A 480 17.18 -12.92 18.73
CA VAL A 480 17.40 -12.60 17.32
C VAL A 480 18.74 -11.90 17.11
N ILE A 481 19.16 -11.00 18.02
CA ILE A 481 20.48 -10.35 17.98
C ILE A 481 21.59 -11.39 18.17
N LEU A 482 21.48 -12.25 19.17
CA LEU A 482 22.48 -13.29 19.43
C LEU A 482 22.62 -14.25 18.24
N LEU A 483 21.51 -14.72 17.68
CA LEU A 483 21.54 -15.56 16.49
C LEU A 483 22.13 -14.85 15.27
N ASN A 484 21.83 -13.56 15.11
CA ASN A 484 22.37 -12.77 14.01
C ASN A 484 23.90 -12.59 14.12
N MET A 485 24.43 -12.53 15.34
CA MET A 485 25.89 -12.49 15.59
C MET A 485 26.55 -13.84 15.35
N LEU A 486 25.89 -14.94 15.71
CA LEU A 486 26.45 -16.31 15.58
C LEU A 486 26.43 -16.82 14.14
N ILE A 487 25.38 -16.47 13.37
CA ILE A 487 25.20 -16.97 12.00
C ILE A 487 25.74 -15.92 11.01
N THR A 488 26.87 -16.18 10.39
CA THR A 488 27.43 -15.34 9.34
C THR A 488 27.03 -15.87 7.96
N SER A 489 26.62 -15.00 7.04
CA SER A 489 26.15 -15.40 5.70
C SER A 489 26.93 -14.78 4.54
N GLY A 490 27.76 -13.78 4.79
CA GLY A 490 28.42 -13.03 3.72
C GLY A 490 27.41 -12.44 2.71
N THR A 491 27.74 -12.49 1.43
CA THR A 491 26.89 -11.99 0.34
C THR A 491 26.20 -13.10 -0.46
N ASN A 492 26.38 -14.36 -0.09
CA ASN A 492 25.77 -15.49 -0.78
C ASN A 492 24.26 -15.49 -0.54
N LYS A 493 23.48 -15.40 -1.62
CA LYS A 493 22.01 -15.31 -1.53
C LYS A 493 21.36 -16.51 -0.85
N LEU A 494 21.86 -17.71 -1.08
CA LEU A 494 21.31 -18.93 -0.47
C LEU A 494 21.53 -18.90 1.05
N LEU A 495 22.75 -18.57 1.48
CA LEU A 495 23.07 -18.43 2.91
C LEU A 495 22.29 -17.29 3.58
N LEU A 496 22.05 -16.18 2.87
CA LEU A 496 21.20 -15.10 3.35
C LEU A 496 19.75 -15.55 3.57
N ILE A 497 19.17 -16.29 2.61
CA ILE A 497 17.81 -16.83 2.73
C ILE A 497 17.70 -17.78 3.92
N THR A 498 18.65 -18.72 4.05
CA THR A 498 18.65 -19.67 5.17
C THR A 498 18.83 -18.96 6.51
N LYS A 499 19.76 -18.01 6.63
CA LYS A 499 19.96 -17.20 7.82
C LYS A 499 18.70 -16.44 8.22
N ILE A 500 18.14 -15.64 7.30
CA ILE A 500 16.94 -14.83 7.55
C ILE A 500 15.76 -15.74 7.91
N GLY A 501 15.61 -16.87 7.21
CA GLY A 501 14.56 -17.85 7.46
C GLY A 501 14.66 -18.48 8.85
N ILE A 502 15.83 -19.00 9.21
CA ILE A 502 16.06 -19.64 10.52
C ILE A 502 15.83 -18.64 11.66
N ILE A 503 16.48 -17.47 11.59
CA ILE A 503 16.38 -16.45 12.64
C ILE A 503 14.94 -15.93 12.75
N GLY A 504 14.27 -15.69 11.60
CA GLY A 504 12.89 -15.21 11.57
C GLY A 504 11.90 -16.22 12.15
N ILE A 505 12.04 -17.51 11.81
CA ILE A 505 11.18 -18.58 12.34
C ILE A 505 11.39 -18.75 13.84
N ILE A 506 12.65 -18.83 14.31
CA ILE A 506 12.95 -18.98 15.73
C ILE A 506 12.43 -17.79 16.53
N GLY A 507 12.69 -16.56 16.06
CA GLY A 507 12.21 -15.35 16.71
C GLY A 507 10.68 -15.32 16.82
N MET A 508 9.97 -15.67 15.74
CA MET A 508 8.51 -15.71 15.72
C MET A 508 7.97 -16.79 16.66
N ILE A 509 8.53 -17.99 16.67
CA ILE A 509 8.10 -19.08 17.57
C ILE A 509 8.26 -18.65 19.03
N ILE A 510 9.40 -18.10 19.40
CA ILE A 510 9.66 -17.66 20.77
C ILE A 510 8.69 -16.57 21.19
N TYR A 511 8.46 -15.57 20.32
CA TYR A 511 7.51 -14.52 20.59
C TYR A 511 6.10 -15.06 20.82
N LEU A 512 5.62 -15.94 19.92
CA LEU A 512 4.28 -16.52 20.03
C LEU A 512 4.12 -17.41 21.27
N LEU A 513 5.12 -18.21 21.61
CA LEU A 513 5.11 -19.04 22.83
C LEU A 513 5.02 -18.19 24.10
N LEU A 514 5.80 -17.11 24.18
CA LEU A 514 5.77 -16.20 25.32
C LEU A 514 4.45 -15.43 25.40
N MET A 515 3.91 -14.99 24.26
CA MET A 515 2.60 -14.34 24.20
C MET A 515 1.46 -15.28 24.56
N TYR A 516 1.59 -16.57 24.29
CA TYR A 516 0.62 -17.58 24.72
C TYR A 516 0.69 -17.78 26.25
N LYS A 517 1.91 -17.94 26.80
CA LYS A 517 2.13 -18.14 28.25
C LYS A 517 1.58 -16.98 29.10
N ASN A 518 1.75 -15.73 28.64
CA ASN A 518 1.27 -14.55 29.38
C ASN A 518 -0.18 -14.16 29.06
N LYS A 519 -0.93 -15.06 28.36
CA LYS A 519 -2.33 -14.85 27.93
C LYS A 519 -2.54 -13.61 27.05
N GLY A 520 -1.49 -13.10 26.40
CA GLY A 520 -1.59 -11.96 25.50
C GLY A 520 -2.37 -12.30 24.22
N LEU A 521 -2.14 -13.49 23.64
CA LEU A 521 -2.87 -13.96 22.46
C LEU A 521 -4.35 -14.16 22.76
N THR A 522 -4.70 -14.82 23.88
CA THR A 522 -6.09 -15.10 24.26
C THR A 522 -6.87 -13.82 24.56
N GLN A 523 -6.21 -12.79 25.08
CA GLN A 523 -6.85 -11.50 25.34
C GLN A 523 -7.21 -10.75 24.06
N VAL A 524 -6.37 -10.83 23.02
CA VAL A 524 -6.56 -10.10 21.75
C VAL A 524 -7.46 -10.87 20.78
N PHE A 525 -7.27 -12.19 20.65
CA PHE A 525 -8.00 -13.02 19.69
C PHE A 525 -9.20 -13.77 20.27
N GLY A 526 -9.32 -13.86 21.61
CA GLY A 526 -10.32 -14.66 22.29
C GLY A 526 -9.85 -16.10 22.53
N GLU A 527 -10.31 -16.66 23.65
CA GLU A 527 -9.88 -17.99 24.12
C GLU A 527 -10.39 -19.13 23.22
N GLU A 528 -11.63 -19.01 22.73
CA GLU A 528 -12.22 -19.99 21.81
C GLU A 528 -11.47 -20.09 20.48
N GLN A 529 -11.07 -18.95 19.89
CA GLN A 529 -10.36 -18.94 18.61
C GLN A 529 -8.96 -19.54 18.77
N ILE A 530 -8.25 -19.21 19.84
CA ILE A 530 -6.91 -19.76 20.11
C ILE A 530 -7.01 -21.28 20.35
N ASN A 531 -7.97 -21.74 21.13
CA ASN A 531 -8.16 -23.18 21.39
C ASN A 531 -8.54 -23.93 20.09
N HIS A 532 -9.33 -23.32 19.21
CA HIS A 532 -9.66 -23.92 17.92
C HIS A 532 -8.43 -24.04 17.01
N ILE A 533 -7.54 -23.05 17.01
CA ILE A 533 -6.28 -23.08 16.23
C ILE A 533 -5.35 -24.16 16.81
N LEU A 534 -5.18 -24.24 18.14
CA LEU A 534 -4.33 -25.22 18.79
C LEU A 534 -4.79 -26.67 18.57
N LYS A 535 -6.11 -26.92 18.59
CA LYS A 535 -6.68 -28.23 18.24
C LYS A 535 -6.39 -28.62 16.79
N ARG A 536 -6.39 -27.67 15.84
CA ARG A 536 -6.06 -27.95 14.44
C ARG A 536 -4.58 -28.27 14.20
N ILE A 537 -3.69 -27.74 15.03
CA ILE A 537 -2.24 -27.94 14.93
C ILE A 537 -1.78 -29.14 15.76
N HIS A 538 -2.69 -29.91 16.35
CA HIS A 538 -2.42 -31.08 17.22
C HIS A 538 -1.52 -30.79 18.43
N ILE A 539 -1.51 -29.54 18.93
CA ILE A 539 -0.73 -29.16 20.11
C ILE A 539 -1.57 -29.28 21.40
N LYS A 540 -2.86 -29.61 21.29
CA LYS A 540 -3.75 -29.98 22.40
C LYS A 540 -4.78 -31.00 21.97
#